data_133c4e5d6b93df68ee5e2216e55e6ab1
#
_entry.id   133c4e5d6b93df68ee5e2216e55e6ab1
#
_cell.length_a   1.000
_cell.length_b   1.000
_cell.length_c   1.000
_cell.angle_alpha   90.00
_cell.angle_beta   90.00
_cell.angle_gamma   90.00
#
_symmetry.space_group_name_H-M   'P 1'
#
loop_
_entity.id
_entity.type
_entity.pdbx_description
1 polymer ?
#
loop_
_entity_poly.entity_id
_entity_poly.type
_entity_poly.pdbx_seq_one_letter_code
_entity_poly.pdbx_strand_id
1 'polypeptide(L)'
;GNEPMVDILRMRQDLVLMESKFPREAMEVFDKIENYGNPWGMSSQDREKWTEGMDIPVMREKGSAEYLYWAGCSGAYDDRGKDISRSVAKIMKKADVDFAILGNEETCTGDSARRIGNEYLFQMQADQNIQNFEKYNVKKIVTQCPHCLTTLKNDYAEIGTDLEVVHHSEFISDLIKDGKIEPEASLEEDVTFHDACYVGRHH
;
A
#
# COMPACT_ATOMS: atom_id res chain seq x y z
N GLY A 1 -24.20 15.74 -6.86
CA GLY A 1 -23.75 15.38 -8.21
C GLY A 1 -23.79 13.87 -8.40
N ASN A 2 -23.86 13.38 -9.62
CA ASN A 2 -23.76 11.95 -9.89
C ASN A 2 -22.31 11.50 -9.65
N GLU A 3 -22.14 10.42 -8.90
CA GLU A 3 -20.84 9.76 -8.71
C GLU A 3 -20.75 8.52 -9.61
N PRO A 4 -20.35 8.66 -10.86
CA PRO A 4 -20.36 7.55 -11.82
C PRO A 4 -19.35 6.44 -11.48
N MET A 5 -18.39 6.70 -10.61
CA MET A 5 -17.38 5.72 -10.20
C MET A 5 -17.99 4.49 -9.53
N VAL A 6 -18.94 4.69 -8.63
CA VAL A 6 -19.63 3.59 -7.92
C VAL A 6 -20.43 2.73 -8.88
N ASP A 7 -21.14 3.36 -9.82
CA ASP A 7 -21.95 2.64 -10.81
C ASP A 7 -21.07 1.87 -11.80
N ILE A 8 -19.93 2.45 -12.23
CA ILE A 8 -18.95 1.78 -13.08
C ILE A 8 -18.35 0.55 -12.36
N LEU A 9 -18.02 0.67 -11.08
CA LEU A 9 -17.52 -0.46 -10.29
C LEU A 9 -18.56 -1.58 -10.21
N ARG A 10 -19.82 -1.25 -9.91
CA ARG A 10 -20.92 -2.24 -9.87
C ARG A 10 -21.12 -2.95 -11.20
N MET A 11 -21.09 -2.21 -12.31
CA MET A 11 -21.18 -2.81 -13.64
C MET A 11 -19.99 -3.74 -13.93
N ARG A 12 -18.78 -3.38 -13.52
CA ARG A 12 -17.60 -4.25 -13.65
C ARG A 12 -17.72 -5.50 -12.79
N GLN A 13 -18.20 -5.36 -11.56
CA GLN A 13 -18.45 -6.50 -10.66
C GLN A 13 -19.46 -7.48 -11.27
N ASP A 14 -20.55 -6.97 -11.83
CA ASP A 14 -21.55 -7.80 -12.51
C ASP A 14 -20.94 -8.55 -13.71
N LEU A 15 -20.23 -7.84 -14.59
CA LEU A 15 -19.55 -8.44 -15.74
C LEU A 15 -18.53 -9.51 -15.34
N VAL A 16 -17.74 -9.27 -14.29
CA VAL A 16 -16.68 -10.20 -13.86
C VAL A 16 -17.28 -11.38 -13.10
N LEU A 17 -18.14 -11.13 -12.11
CA LEU A 17 -18.58 -12.16 -11.17
C LEU A 17 -19.77 -12.98 -11.72
N MET A 18 -20.67 -12.34 -12.48
CA MET A 18 -21.89 -13.01 -12.99
C MET A 18 -21.74 -13.50 -14.42
N GLU A 19 -21.03 -12.75 -15.27
CA GLU A 19 -20.92 -13.07 -16.69
C GLU A 19 -19.55 -13.62 -17.10
N SER A 20 -18.55 -13.59 -16.20
CA SER A 20 -17.14 -13.96 -16.49
C SER A 20 -16.58 -13.20 -17.69
N LYS A 21 -17.02 -11.96 -17.90
CA LYS A 21 -16.62 -11.08 -19.01
C LYS A 21 -15.60 -10.04 -18.54
N PHE A 22 -14.35 -10.25 -18.86
CA PHE A 22 -13.25 -9.32 -18.61
C PHE A 22 -12.13 -9.53 -19.62
N PRO A 23 -11.22 -8.55 -19.81
CA PRO A 23 -10.06 -8.70 -20.69
C PRO A 23 -9.19 -9.89 -20.30
N ARG A 24 -8.63 -10.59 -21.29
CA ARG A 24 -7.77 -11.76 -21.03
C ARG A 24 -6.57 -11.40 -20.16
N GLU A 25 -6.02 -10.21 -20.33
CA GLU A 25 -4.92 -9.67 -19.55
C GLU A 25 -5.25 -9.55 -18.05
N ALA A 26 -6.52 -9.29 -17.72
CA ALA A 26 -6.99 -9.25 -16.34
C ALA A 26 -6.94 -10.63 -15.67
N MET A 27 -7.18 -11.72 -16.41
CA MET A 27 -7.09 -13.08 -15.89
C MET A 27 -5.69 -13.37 -15.34
N GLU A 28 -4.64 -13.01 -16.09
CA GLU A 28 -3.26 -13.21 -15.64
C GLU A 28 -2.94 -12.43 -14.37
N VAL A 29 -3.51 -11.22 -14.23
CA VAL A 29 -3.35 -10.42 -13.00
C VAL A 29 -4.08 -11.06 -11.83
N PHE A 30 -5.30 -11.56 -12.03
CA PHE A 30 -6.06 -12.26 -11.00
C PHE A 30 -5.33 -13.51 -10.52
N ASP A 31 -4.87 -14.36 -11.44
CA ASP A 31 -4.11 -15.56 -11.13
C ASP A 31 -2.84 -15.24 -10.31
N LYS A 32 -2.13 -14.17 -10.67
CA LYS A 32 -0.93 -13.74 -9.95
C LYS A 32 -1.24 -13.20 -8.56
N ILE A 33 -2.29 -12.40 -8.41
CA ILE A 33 -2.70 -11.90 -7.09
C ILE A 33 -3.15 -13.06 -6.20
N GLU A 34 -3.94 -13.99 -6.72
CA GLU A 34 -4.46 -15.13 -5.97
C GLU A 34 -3.34 -16.05 -5.48
N ASN A 35 -2.41 -16.41 -6.38
CA ASN A 35 -1.38 -17.42 -6.08
C ASN A 35 -0.11 -16.86 -5.43
N TYR A 36 0.21 -15.58 -5.64
CA TYR A 36 1.46 -14.95 -5.18
C TYR A 36 1.25 -13.72 -4.29
N GLY A 37 0.01 -13.28 -4.09
CA GLY A 37 -0.28 -12.08 -3.31
C GLY A 37 0.23 -10.78 -3.94
N ASN A 38 0.50 -10.76 -5.25
CA ASN A 38 0.92 -9.56 -5.99
C ASN A 38 0.68 -9.68 -7.49
N PRO A 39 0.47 -8.55 -8.21
CA PRO A 39 0.11 -8.55 -9.63
C PRO A 39 1.25 -8.97 -10.58
N TRP A 40 2.49 -9.08 -10.11
CA TRP A 40 3.63 -9.49 -10.95
C TRP A 40 3.92 -10.99 -10.88
N GLY A 41 3.32 -11.72 -9.92
CA GLY A 41 3.61 -13.15 -9.70
C GLY A 41 5.00 -13.39 -9.11
N MET A 42 5.53 -12.41 -8.35
CA MET A 42 6.81 -12.53 -7.66
C MET A 42 6.64 -13.33 -6.36
N SER A 43 7.69 -14.04 -5.96
CA SER A 43 7.68 -14.79 -4.70
C SER A 43 7.48 -13.88 -3.49
N SER A 44 6.61 -14.30 -2.54
CA SER A 44 6.47 -13.62 -1.26
C SER A 44 7.77 -13.58 -0.45
N GLN A 45 8.65 -14.57 -0.63
CA GLN A 45 9.97 -14.61 0.01
C GLN A 45 10.87 -13.43 -0.42
N ASP A 46 10.63 -12.90 -1.63
CA ASP A 46 11.40 -11.79 -2.17
C ASP A 46 10.89 -10.42 -1.72
N ARG A 47 9.74 -10.38 -1.03
CA ARG A 47 9.11 -9.11 -0.62
C ARG A 47 9.95 -8.31 0.38
N GLU A 48 10.81 -8.97 1.14
CA GLU A 48 11.72 -8.30 2.08
C GLU A 48 13.08 -7.88 1.49
N LYS A 49 13.42 -8.30 0.26
CA LYS A 49 14.75 -8.05 -0.32
C LYS A 49 15.12 -6.56 -0.41
N TRP A 50 14.14 -5.66 -0.48
CA TRP A 50 14.42 -4.23 -0.46
C TRP A 50 15.07 -3.75 0.85
N THR A 51 14.95 -4.52 1.94
CA THR A 51 15.52 -4.20 3.24
C THR A 51 16.98 -4.65 3.40
N GLU A 52 17.53 -5.40 2.45
CA GLU A 52 18.88 -5.93 2.52
C GLU A 52 19.92 -4.83 2.82
N GLY A 53 20.77 -5.08 3.83
CA GLY A 53 21.76 -4.11 4.33
C GLY A 53 21.17 -2.95 5.15
N MET A 54 19.88 -3.02 5.49
CA MET A 54 19.21 -2.05 6.35
C MET A 54 18.61 -2.80 7.55
N ASP A 55 18.92 -2.40 8.73
CA ASP A 55 18.29 -2.95 9.93
C ASP A 55 16.86 -2.40 10.07
N ILE A 56 15.89 -3.01 9.36
CA ILE A 56 14.47 -2.65 9.35
C ILE A 56 13.70 -3.65 10.21
N PRO A 57 12.99 -3.20 11.26
CA PRO A 57 12.25 -4.10 12.14
C PRO A 57 11.04 -4.71 11.40
N VAL A 58 10.82 -6.00 11.62
CA VAL A 58 9.70 -6.77 11.05
C VAL A 58 8.74 -7.14 12.18
N MET A 59 7.42 -7.04 11.93
CA MET A 59 6.38 -7.27 12.94
C MET A 59 6.49 -8.65 13.59
N ARG A 60 6.80 -9.70 12.82
CA ARG A 60 6.94 -11.08 13.37
C ARG A 60 8.06 -11.21 14.41
N GLU A 61 9.05 -10.31 14.40
CA GLU A 61 10.18 -10.31 15.34
C GLU A 61 9.97 -9.31 16.47
N LYS A 62 9.42 -8.12 16.13
CA LYS A 62 9.21 -7.03 17.07
C LYS A 62 7.94 -7.20 17.90
N GLY A 63 6.91 -7.83 17.35
CA GLY A 63 5.61 -8.05 17.99
C GLY A 63 4.63 -6.90 17.80
N SER A 64 5.05 -5.65 17.89
CA SER A 64 4.21 -4.47 17.67
C SER A 64 5.06 -3.24 17.35
N ALA A 65 4.46 -2.22 16.74
CA ALA A 65 5.04 -0.90 16.51
C ALA A 65 3.94 0.15 16.47
N GLU A 66 4.29 1.42 16.68
CA GLU A 66 3.32 2.51 16.55
C GLU A 66 2.81 2.64 15.11
N TYR A 67 3.71 2.50 14.14
CA TYR A 67 3.38 2.57 12.72
C TYR A 67 3.74 1.26 12.01
N LEU A 68 2.81 0.79 11.19
CA LEU A 68 3.14 -0.16 10.13
C LEU A 68 3.60 0.62 8.90
N TYR A 69 4.83 0.40 8.44
CA TYR A 69 5.24 0.89 7.13
C TYR A 69 4.84 -0.12 6.04
N TRP A 70 3.86 0.25 5.23
CA TRP A 70 3.33 -0.53 4.12
C TRP A 70 4.05 -0.16 2.83
N ALA A 71 5.01 -0.97 2.41
CA ALA A 71 5.77 -0.75 1.18
C ALA A 71 4.90 -0.94 -0.08
N GLY A 72 3.96 -1.87 -0.03
CA GLY A 72 3.16 -2.27 -1.17
C GLY A 72 3.95 -3.09 -2.19
N CYS A 73 3.23 -3.61 -3.19
CA CYS A 73 3.87 -4.48 -4.18
C CYS A 73 4.93 -3.75 -5.00
N SER A 74 4.67 -2.51 -5.46
CA SER A 74 5.67 -1.72 -6.19
C SER A 74 6.89 -1.42 -5.33
N GLY A 75 6.70 -1.04 -4.07
CA GLY A 75 7.80 -0.77 -3.14
C GLY A 75 8.65 -1.99 -2.80
N ALA A 76 8.09 -3.19 -2.95
CA ALA A 76 8.78 -4.44 -2.66
C ALA A 76 9.50 -5.05 -3.87
N TYR A 77 8.97 -4.89 -5.09
CA TYR A 77 9.45 -5.64 -6.25
C TYR A 77 9.99 -4.78 -7.39
N ASP A 78 9.48 -3.56 -7.60
CA ASP A 78 9.99 -2.64 -8.62
C ASP A 78 11.27 -1.94 -8.12
N ASP A 79 12.30 -1.83 -8.97
CA ASP A 79 13.60 -1.32 -8.52
C ASP A 79 13.52 0.13 -8.07
N ARG A 80 12.81 1.00 -8.79
CA ARG A 80 12.58 2.39 -8.37
C ARG A 80 11.70 2.44 -7.12
N GLY A 81 10.69 1.57 -7.04
CA GLY A 81 9.84 1.42 -5.87
C GLY A 81 10.63 1.04 -4.62
N LYS A 82 11.59 0.11 -4.74
CA LYS A 82 12.50 -0.29 -3.66
C LYS A 82 13.36 0.89 -3.17
N ASP A 83 13.89 1.71 -4.09
CA ASP A 83 14.70 2.88 -3.72
C ASP A 83 13.87 3.90 -2.92
N ILE A 84 12.60 4.09 -3.29
CA ILE A 84 11.67 4.92 -2.52
C ILE A 84 11.42 4.30 -1.15
N SER A 85 11.12 2.99 -1.07
CA SER A 85 10.91 2.27 0.20
C SER A 85 12.11 2.42 1.14
N ARG A 86 13.32 2.25 0.60
CA ARG A 86 14.57 2.42 1.35
C ARG A 86 14.74 3.85 1.87
N SER A 87 14.40 4.83 1.05
CA SER A 87 14.50 6.25 1.41
C SER A 87 13.51 6.62 2.52
N VAL A 88 12.25 6.20 2.40
CA VAL A 88 11.23 6.43 3.43
C VAL A 88 11.63 5.76 4.74
N ALA A 89 12.07 4.50 4.71
CA ALA A 89 12.52 3.79 5.91
C ALA A 89 13.74 4.46 6.59
N LYS A 90 14.68 5.01 5.80
CA LYS A 90 15.80 5.81 6.34
C LYS A 90 15.33 7.08 7.04
N ILE A 91 14.36 7.78 6.44
CA ILE A 91 13.77 8.98 7.04
C ILE A 91 13.07 8.62 8.35
N MET A 92 12.26 7.56 8.38
CA MET A 92 11.59 7.11 9.60
C MET A 92 12.60 6.75 10.70
N LYS A 93 13.68 6.04 10.35
CA LYS A 93 14.78 5.75 11.31
C LYS A 93 15.47 7.03 11.81
N LYS A 94 15.79 7.99 10.91
CA LYS A 94 16.43 9.27 11.30
C LYS A 94 15.55 10.10 12.22
N ALA A 95 14.21 10.00 12.05
CA ALA A 95 13.21 10.68 12.88
C ALA A 95 12.89 9.96 14.20
N ASP A 96 13.57 8.84 14.49
CA ASP A 96 13.30 7.97 15.65
C ASP A 96 11.82 7.54 15.76
N VAL A 97 11.21 7.24 14.61
CA VAL A 97 9.84 6.73 14.53
C VAL A 97 9.81 5.26 14.93
N ASP A 98 8.90 4.90 15.83
CA ASP A 98 8.63 3.50 16.16
C ASP A 98 7.80 2.86 15.04
N PHE A 99 8.44 2.13 14.12
CA PHE A 99 7.80 1.46 13.00
C PHE A 99 8.31 0.03 12.80
N ALA A 100 7.54 -0.74 12.06
CA ALA A 100 7.96 -2.04 11.53
C ALA A 100 7.23 -2.31 10.20
N ILE A 101 7.70 -3.32 9.46
CA ILE A 101 7.07 -3.83 8.23
C ILE A 101 6.45 -5.21 8.50
N LEU A 102 5.49 -5.63 7.67
CA LEU A 102 5.01 -7.01 7.68
C LEU A 102 5.99 -7.97 6.98
N GLY A 103 6.80 -7.44 6.08
CA GLY A 103 7.72 -8.24 5.30
C GLY A 103 7.00 -9.26 4.43
N ASN A 104 7.37 -10.54 4.55
CA ASN A 104 6.78 -11.63 3.76
C ASN A 104 5.30 -11.93 4.11
N GLU A 105 4.78 -11.40 5.21
CA GLU A 105 3.37 -11.52 5.59
C GLU A 105 2.48 -10.46 4.91
N GLU A 106 3.07 -9.42 4.30
CA GLU A 106 2.34 -8.42 3.51
C GLU A 106 1.89 -9.01 2.17
N THR A 107 0.62 -8.82 1.80
CA THR A 107 0.13 -9.16 0.47
C THR A 107 -0.37 -7.92 -0.29
N CYS A 108 -0.83 -8.06 -1.52
CA CYS A 108 -1.48 -6.96 -2.24
C CYS A 108 -2.71 -6.49 -1.47
N THR A 109 -3.00 -5.18 -1.49
CA THR A 109 -4.25 -4.66 -0.92
C THR A 109 -5.51 -5.12 -1.66
N GLY A 110 -5.35 -5.73 -2.84
CA GLY A 110 -6.48 -6.11 -3.69
C GLY A 110 -7.03 -4.98 -4.58
N ASP A 111 -6.42 -3.78 -4.55
CA ASP A 111 -6.88 -2.62 -5.34
C ASP A 111 -7.12 -2.97 -6.81
N SER A 112 -6.16 -3.60 -7.48
CA SER A 112 -6.27 -3.95 -8.90
C SER A 112 -7.45 -4.90 -9.15
N ALA A 113 -7.68 -5.89 -8.29
CA ALA A 113 -8.79 -6.81 -8.39
C ALA A 113 -10.13 -6.07 -8.26
N ARG A 114 -10.26 -5.21 -7.24
CA ARG A 114 -11.48 -4.42 -7.00
C ARG A 114 -11.79 -3.47 -8.16
N ARG A 115 -10.79 -2.72 -8.65
CA ARG A 115 -10.99 -1.75 -9.75
C ARG A 115 -11.37 -2.42 -11.08
N ILE A 116 -10.94 -3.66 -11.31
CA ILE A 116 -11.34 -4.45 -12.48
C ILE A 116 -12.73 -5.07 -12.27
N GLY A 117 -13.18 -5.28 -11.03
CA GLY A 117 -14.50 -5.82 -10.68
C GLY A 117 -14.46 -7.21 -10.02
N ASN A 118 -13.27 -7.76 -9.73
CA ASN A 118 -13.14 -9.02 -8.99
C ASN A 118 -13.21 -8.76 -7.48
N GLU A 119 -14.41 -8.49 -6.99
CA GLU A 119 -14.65 -8.20 -5.58
C GLU A 119 -14.31 -9.40 -4.67
N TYR A 120 -14.53 -10.62 -5.14
CA TYR A 120 -14.20 -11.82 -4.38
C TYR A 120 -12.68 -11.89 -4.08
N LEU A 121 -11.85 -11.69 -5.10
CA LEU A 121 -10.39 -11.71 -4.94
C LEU A 121 -9.92 -10.53 -4.07
N PHE A 122 -10.55 -9.35 -4.21
CA PHE A 122 -10.28 -8.22 -3.33
C PHE A 122 -10.52 -8.58 -1.86
N GLN A 123 -11.69 -9.15 -1.54
CA GLN A 123 -12.03 -9.53 -0.17
C GLN A 123 -11.07 -10.59 0.38
N MET A 124 -10.70 -11.59 -0.40
CA MET A 124 -9.68 -12.57 0.02
C MET A 124 -8.36 -11.91 0.43
N GLN A 125 -7.86 -10.96 -0.37
CA GLN A 125 -6.62 -10.23 -0.06
C GLN A 125 -6.78 -9.33 1.17
N ALA A 126 -7.93 -8.66 1.27
CA ALA A 126 -8.24 -7.80 2.41
C ALA A 126 -8.31 -8.60 3.71
N ASP A 127 -9.02 -9.73 3.73
CA ASP A 127 -9.12 -10.61 4.90
C ASP A 127 -7.75 -11.09 5.38
N GLN A 128 -6.87 -11.47 4.46
CA GLN A 128 -5.49 -11.88 4.78
C GLN A 128 -4.72 -10.74 5.48
N ASN A 129 -4.82 -9.52 4.95
CA ASN A 129 -4.14 -8.37 5.52
C ASN A 129 -4.76 -7.94 6.86
N ILE A 130 -6.09 -7.98 6.99
CA ILE A 130 -6.79 -7.65 8.24
C ILE A 130 -6.39 -8.61 9.36
N GLN A 131 -6.29 -9.90 9.09
CA GLN A 131 -5.80 -10.89 10.07
C GLN A 131 -4.39 -10.53 10.58
N ASN A 132 -3.50 -10.06 9.70
CA ASN A 132 -2.18 -9.59 10.10
C ASN A 132 -2.26 -8.28 10.91
N PHE A 133 -3.16 -7.35 10.55
CA PHE A 133 -3.36 -6.13 11.34
C PHE A 133 -3.89 -6.42 12.74
N GLU A 134 -4.82 -7.35 12.87
CA GLU A 134 -5.33 -7.80 14.17
C GLU A 134 -4.25 -8.50 14.98
N LYS A 135 -3.51 -9.42 14.36
CA LYS A 135 -2.42 -10.17 15.00
C LYS A 135 -1.38 -9.24 15.65
N TYR A 136 -1.04 -8.14 15.01
CA TYR A 136 -0.03 -7.19 15.47
C TYR A 136 -0.62 -5.91 16.08
N ASN A 137 -1.94 -5.84 16.26
CA ASN A 137 -2.67 -4.67 16.76
C ASN A 137 -2.32 -3.38 15.99
N VAL A 138 -2.23 -3.47 14.65
CA VAL A 138 -1.95 -2.34 13.77
C VAL A 138 -3.11 -1.36 13.79
N LYS A 139 -2.81 -0.08 14.01
CA LYS A 139 -3.79 1.03 13.97
C LYS A 139 -3.38 2.13 13.00
N LYS A 140 -2.07 2.36 12.85
CA LYS A 140 -1.51 3.42 12.03
C LYS A 140 -0.64 2.84 10.92
N ILE A 141 -0.88 3.28 9.70
CA ILE A 141 -0.16 2.82 8.51
C ILE A 141 0.40 4.02 7.74
N VAL A 142 1.69 3.96 7.41
CA VAL A 142 2.34 4.87 6.47
C VAL A 142 2.58 4.11 5.18
N THR A 143 2.15 4.66 4.04
CA THR A 143 2.40 4.06 2.73
C THR A 143 2.88 5.08 1.71
N GLN A 144 3.70 4.63 0.77
CA GLN A 144 4.17 5.44 -0.36
C GLN A 144 3.30 5.29 -1.62
N CYS A 145 2.45 4.26 -1.65
CA CYS A 145 1.64 3.95 -2.81
C CYS A 145 0.27 4.61 -2.71
N PRO A 146 -0.09 5.53 -3.65
CA PRO A 146 -1.40 6.18 -3.65
C PRO A 146 -2.58 5.21 -3.75
N HIS A 147 -2.42 4.11 -4.49
CA HIS A 147 -3.44 3.06 -4.60
C HIS A 147 -3.63 2.33 -3.27
N CYS A 148 -2.53 1.94 -2.61
CA CYS A 148 -2.61 1.33 -1.29
C CYS A 148 -3.22 2.28 -0.26
N LEU A 149 -2.88 3.59 -0.30
CA LEU A 149 -3.48 4.61 0.55
C LEU A 149 -5.00 4.58 0.46
N THR A 150 -5.55 4.73 -0.75
CA THR A 150 -6.99 4.78 -0.98
C THR A 150 -7.67 3.48 -0.57
N THR A 151 -7.09 2.35 -0.93
CA THR A 151 -7.67 1.04 -0.61
C THR A 151 -7.67 0.77 0.88
N LEU A 152 -6.55 0.97 1.58
CA LEU A 152 -6.46 0.75 3.03
C LEU A 152 -7.31 1.74 3.82
N LYS A 153 -7.38 3.01 3.39
CA LYS A 153 -8.12 4.06 4.09
C LYS A 153 -9.62 4.00 3.84
N ASN A 154 -10.04 3.78 2.59
CA ASN A 154 -11.44 3.90 2.19
C ASN A 154 -12.09 2.52 1.97
N ASP A 155 -11.50 1.68 1.10
CA ASP A 155 -12.11 0.41 0.73
C ASP A 155 -12.13 -0.58 1.91
N TYR A 156 -11.07 -0.61 2.73
CA TYR A 156 -11.04 -1.46 3.94
C TYR A 156 -11.98 -0.95 5.04
N ALA A 157 -12.20 0.36 5.13
CA ALA A 157 -13.20 0.92 6.05
C ALA A 157 -14.62 0.44 5.73
N GLU A 158 -14.96 0.23 4.44
CA GLU A 158 -16.25 -0.33 4.02
C GLU A 158 -16.47 -1.77 4.53
N ILE A 159 -15.39 -2.51 4.77
CA ILE A 159 -15.43 -3.88 5.30
C ILE A 159 -15.11 -3.96 6.80
N GLY A 160 -15.13 -2.82 7.49
CA GLY A 160 -15.15 -2.74 8.95
C GLY A 160 -13.82 -2.47 9.63
N THR A 161 -12.77 -2.04 8.91
CA THR A 161 -11.52 -1.64 9.58
C THR A 161 -11.59 -0.19 10.07
N ASP A 162 -10.85 0.08 11.17
CA ASP A 162 -10.63 1.41 11.72
C ASP A 162 -9.10 1.68 11.74
N LEU A 163 -8.58 2.11 10.58
CA LEU A 163 -7.16 2.33 10.35
C LEU A 163 -6.87 3.80 10.05
N GLU A 164 -5.90 4.36 10.73
CA GLU A 164 -5.31 5.65 10.37
C GLU A 164 -4.25 5.41 9.29
N VAL A 165 -4.56 5.77 8.05
CA VAL A 165 -3.64 5.58 6.92
C VAL A 165 -3.21 6.91 6.36
N VAL A 166 -1.89 7.13 6.27
CA VAL A 166 -1.30 8.37 5.80
C VAL A 166 -0.31 8.12 4.66
N HIS A 167 -0.29 9.02 3.68
CA HIS A 167 0.71 8.99 2.62
C HIS A 167 2.08 9.44 3.14
N HIS A 168 3.15 8.81 2.67
CA HIS A 168 4.51 9.13 3.13
C HIS A 168 4.87 10.62 3.01
N SER A 169 4.37 11.32 1.99
CA SER A 169 4.66 12.75 1.80
C SER A 169 4.02 13.63 2.88
N GLU A 170 2.79 13.31 3.29
CA GLU A 170 2.11 13.97 4.39
C GLU A 170 2.84 13.66 5.72
N PHE A 171 3.11 12.39 5.97
CA PHE A 171 3.85 11.94 7.14
C PHE A 171 5.22 12.64 7.29
N ILE A 172 6.00 12.73 6.19
CA ILE A 172 7.29 13.42 6.20
C ILE A 172 7.11 14.92 6.44
N SER A 173 6.09 15.55 5.84
CA SER A 173 5.75 16.96 6.11
C SER A 173 5.49 17.22 7.59
N ASP A 174 4.78 16.30 8.25
CA ASP A 174 4.49 16.44 9.68
C ASP A 174 5.74 16.21 10.54
N LEU A 175 6.61 15.25 10.19
CA LEU A 175 7.90 15.09 10.85
C LEU A 175 8.79 16.36 10.77
N ILE A 176 8.73 17.08 9.65
CA ILE A 176 9.45 18.36 9.49
C ILE A 176 8.82 19.45 10.38
N LYS A 177 7.49 19.59 10.36
CA LYS A 177 6.76 20.58 11.19
C LYS A 177 7.01 20.35 12.69
N ASP A 178 7.08 19.08 13.09
CA ASP A 178 7.35 18.69 14.48
C ASP A 178 8.84 18.80 14.87
N GLY A 179 9.70 19.20 13.94
CA GLY A 179 11.14 19.35 14.18
C GLY A 179 11.88 18.03 14.39
N LYS A 180 11.30 16.88 14.01
CA LYS A 180 11.93 15.56 14.13
C LYS A 180 12.98 15.32 13.05
N ILE A 181 12.86 15.97 11.91
CA ILE A 181 13.84 16.01 10.83
C ILE A 181 13.94 17.41 10.28
N GLU A 182 15.13 17.77 9.82
CA GLU A 182 15.40 19.04 9.17
C GLU A 182 16.02 18.77 7.78
N PRO A 183 15.47 19.36 6.70
CA PRO A 183 16.10 19.30 5.38
C PRO A 183 17.47 20.01 5.40
N GLU A 184 18.53 19.31 4.99
CA GLU A 184 19.90 19.82 5.03
C GLU A 184 20.33 20.54 3.76
N ALA A 185 19.57 20.37 2.66
CA ALA A 185 19.89 20.94 1.35
C ALA A 185 18.69 21.63 0.72
N SER A 186 18.94 22.68 -0.03
CA SER A 186 17.99 23.29 -0.96
C SER A 186 18.19 22.73 -2.37
N LEU A 187 17.11 22.62 -3.13
CA LEU A 187 17.16 22.36 -4.56
C LEU A 187 17.24 23.71 -5.29
N GLU A 188 18.29 23.92 -6.06
CA GLU A 188 18.49 25.12 -6.88
C GLU A 188 17.96 24.95 -8.32
N GLU A 189 17.14 23.93 -8.55
CA GLU A 189 16.60 23.55 -9.85
C GLU A 189 15.13 23.93 -9.97
N ASP A 190 14.70 24.33 -11.18
CA ASP A 190 13.28 24.47 -11.50
C ASP A 190 12.62 23.10 -11.53
N VAL A 191 11.62 22.89 -10.69
CA VAL A 191 10.90 21.61 -10.58
C VAL A 191 9.42 21.79 -10.91
N THR A 192 8.84 20.77 -11.53
CA THR A 192 7.39 20.65 -11.72
C THR A 192 6.88 19.45 -10.95
N PHE A 193 5.87 19.66 -10.12
CA PHE A 193 5.19 18.58 -9.40
C PHE A 193 3.99 18.09 -10.19
N HIS A 194 3.96 16.79 -10.48
CA HIS A 194 2.78 16.12 -11.03
C HIS A 194 2.11 15.30 -9.92
N ASP A 195 0.93 15.75 -9.55
CA ASP A 195 0.12 15.17 -8.49
C ASP A 195 -0.39 13.78 -8.86
N ALA A 196 -0.27 12.83 -7.94
CA ALA A 196 -0.81 11.49 -8.12
C ALA A 196 -2.34 11.53 -7.98
N CYS A 197 -3.06 10.97 -8.98
CA CYS A 197 -4.52 11.04 -9.04
C CYS A 197 -5.20 10.53 -7.76
N TYR A 198 -4.71 9.43 -7.19
CA TYR A 198 -5.28 8.83 -5.98
C TYR A 198 -4.93 9.59 -4.68
N VAL A 199 -3.97 10.51 -4.71
CA VAL A 199 -3.68 11.40 -3.58
C VAL A 199 -4.40 12.73 -3.74
N GLY A 200 -4.43 13.27 -4.97
CA GLY A 200 -4.91 14.63 -5.20
C GLY A 200 -6.37 14.75 -5.66
N ARG A 201 -7.02 13.63 -6.09
CA ARG A 201 -8.36 13.69 -6.72
C ARG A 201 -9.36 12.66 -6.23
N HIS A 202 -8.93 11.67 -5.45
CA HIS A 202 -9.79 10.60 -4.92
C HIS A 202 -9.66 10.54 -3.39
N HIS A 203 -10.21 11.57 -2.74
CA HIS A 203 -10.29 11.67 -1.27
C HIS A 203 -11.67 11.31 -0.78
#